data_c72b09eb5a23ef15686b07008c4309d9
#
_entry.id   c72b09eb5a23ef15686b07008c4309d9
#
_cell.length_a   1.000
_cell.length_b   1.000
_cell.length_c   1.000
_cell.angle_alpha   90.00
_cell.angle_beta   90.00
_cell.angle_gamma   90.00
#
_symmetry.space_group_name_H-M   'P 1'
#
loop_
_entity.id
_entity.type
_entity.pdbx_description
1 polymer ?
#
loop_
_entity_poly.entity_id
_entity_poly.type
_entity_poly.pdbx_seq_one_letter_code
_entity_poly.pdbx_strand_id
1 'polypeptide(L)'
;MKFLRRTLIVALILYLAVPIIMTFLYSFTRVWTDILPESYSLAAWQELFNDPIFWQSISRSLILSFSSVAIAIFFLVPTLFAITLYAPKLSSALEFFSLWPFVFPGVIMAVGLIKLFSEPPLAISGTPWLLIPAVTVVILPYAYRAVANAFESADVRGLAEAARSLGASDLQILAWVIFPSVLPGVLSGGVLALAASFGEFSLAQLIVGSAWQTLPYYQYLTNSQDGHKSAAITVLAFTIAFILGALALQLRQRSRDDDAVVIA
;
A
#
# COMPACT_ATOMS: atom_id res chain seq x y z
N MET A 1 -15.68 -28.90 22.47
CA MET A 1 -15.72 -27.65 21.67
C MET A 1 -14.38 -26.95 21.53
N LYS A 2 -13.58 -26.71 22.57
CA LYS A 2 -12.27 -26.02 22.48
C LYS A 2 -11.24 -26.79 21.64
N PHE A 3 -11.19 -28.13 21.73
CA PHE A 3 -10.30 -28.97 20.94
C PHE A 3 -10.63 -28.89 19.44
N LEU A 4 -11.87 -29.13 19.06
CA LEU A 4 -12.33 -29.06 17.67
C LEU A 4 -12.03 -27.69 17.04
N ARG A 5 -12.30 -26.60 17.78
CA ARG A 5 -11.97 -25.23 17.32
C ARG A 5 -10.45 -25.03 17.08
N ARG A 6 -9.59 -25.55 17.97
CA ARG A 6 -8.13 -25.48 17.78
C ARG A 6 -7.69 -26.28 16.57
N THR A 7 -8.20 -27.50 16.40
CA THR A 7 -7.88 -28.34 15.24
C THR A 7 -8.28 -27.68 13.93
N LEU A 8 -9.49 -27.09 13.87
CA LEU A 8 -9.94 -26.36 12.68
C LEU A 8 -9.08 -25.13 12.38
N ILE A 9 -8.68 -24.37 13.39
CA ILE A 9 -7.79 -23.21 13.20
C ILE A 9 -6.43 -23.66 12.68
N VAL A 10 -5.83 -24.70 13.26
CA VAL A 10 -4.52 -25.23 12.79
C VAL A 10 -4.64 -25.76 11.36
N ALA A 11 -5.69 -26.52 11.06
CA ALA A 11 -5.92 -27.04 9.72
C ALA A 11 -6.06 -25.91 8.69
N LEU A 12 -6.80 -24.84 9.06
CA LEU A 12 -6.95 -23.65 8.20
C LEU A 12 -5.61 -22.93 7.97
N ILE A 13 -4.82 -22.74 9.03
CA ILE A 13 -3.50 -22.12 8.93
C ILE A 13 -2.57 -22.94 8.03
N LEU A 14 -2.53 -24.26 8.23
CA LEU A 14 -1.75 -25.16 7.39
C LEU A 14 -2.20 -25.11 5.93
N TYR A 15 -3.51 -25.15 5.68
CA TYR A 15 -4.07 -25.05 4.33
C TYR A 15 -3.65 -23.73 3.62
N LEU A 16 -3.74 -22.59 4.33
CA LEU A 16 -3.34 -21.29 3.80
C LEU A 16 -1.81 -21.14 3.64
N ALA A 17 -1.02 -21.88 4.43
CA ALA A 17 0.43 -21.85 4.33
C ALA A 17 0.97 -22.68 3.13
N VAL A 18 0.24 -23.72 2.70
CA VAL A 18 0.69 -24.60 1.61
C VAL A 18 1.10 -23.84 0.35
N PRO A 19 0.29 -22.96 -0.27
CA PRO A 19 0.69 -22.27 -1.49
C PRO A 19 1.92 -21.38 -1.30
N ILE A 20 2.08 -20.76 -0.12
CA ILE A 20 3.23 -19.92 0.20
C ILE A 20 4.50 -20.79 0.31
N ILE A 21 4.42 -21.91 1.04
CA ILE A 21 5.52 -22.86 1.20
C ILE A 21 5.91 -23.45 -0.16
N MET A 22 4.92 -23.81 -0.99
CA MET A 22 5.18 -24.37 -2.32
C MET A 22 5.85 -23.35 -3.23
N THR A 23 5.42 -22.09 -3.24
CA THR A 23 6.06 -21.01 -4.00
C THR A 23 7.50 -20.80 -3.51
N PHE A 24 7.70 -20.82 -2.18
CA PHE A 24 9.04 -20.71 -1.60
C PHE A 24 9.94 -21.86 -2.06
N LEU A 25 9.50 -23.11 -1.93
CA LEU A 25 10.26 -24.29 -2.37
C LEU A 25 10.52 -24.22 -3.88
N TYR A 26 9.54 -23.87 -4.69
CA TYR A 26 9.65 -23.75 -6.13
C TYR A 26 10.72 -22.74 -6.56
N SER A 27 10.89 -21.66 -5.82
CA SER A 27 11.92 -20.65 -6.07
C SER A 27 13.37 -21.18 -5.89
N PHE A 28 13.54 -22.27 -5.15
CA PHE A 28 14.84 -22.94 -4.89
C PHE A 28 15.03 -24.24 -5.68
N THR A 29 14.24 -24.44 -6.72
CA THR A 29 14.35 -25.63 -7.58
C THR A 29 14.73 -25.21 -9.00
N ARG A 30 15.28 -26.13 -9.76
CA ARG A 30 15.58 -25.92 -11.18
C ARG A 30 14.64 -26.73 -12.08
N VAL A 31 14.29 -27.93 -11.64
CA VAL A 31 13.36 -28.81 -12.32
C VAL A 31 12.41 -29.39 -11.27
N TRP A 32 11.13 -29.22 -11.51
CA TRP A 32 10.07 -29.79 -10.69
C TRP A 32 8.91 -30.21 -11.59
N THR A 33 8.96 -31.45 -12.05
CA THR A 33 7.96 -32.05 -12.96
C THR A 33 7.12 -33.10 -12.26
N ASP A 34 7.63 -33.70 -11.17
CA ASP A 34 6.96 -34.73 -10.37
C ASP A 34 6.40 -34.16 -9.03
N ILE A 35 5.95 -35.07 -8.15
CA ILE A 35 5.40 -34.72 -6.82
C ILE A 35 6.47 -34.05 -5.94
N LEU A 36 7.73 -34.46 -6.05
CA LEU A 36 8.87 -33.92 -5.33
C LEU A 36 9.85 -33.25 -6.30
N PRO A 37 10.55 -32.19 -5.85
CA PRO A 37 11.55 -31.53 -6.69
C PRO A 37 12.72 -32.48 -7.01
N GLU A 38 13.13 -32.50 -8.25
CA GLU A 38 14.25 -33.34 -8.73
C GLU A 38 15.61 -32.74 -8.34
N SER A 39 15.71 -31.41 -8.28
CA SER A 39 16.95 -30.74 -7.94
C SER A 39 16.72 -29.40 -7.28
N TYR A 40 17.53 -29.08 -6.26
CA TYR A 40 17.56 -27.75 -5.64
C TYR A 40 18.64 -26.90 -6.28
N SER A 41 18.36 -25.63 -6.51
CA SER A 41 19.27 -24.69 -7.16
C SER A 41 18.99 -23.25 -6.73
N LEU A 42 20.05 -22.44 -6.67
CA LEU A 42 19.95 -20.99 -6.49
C LEU A 42 19.99 -20.24 -7.84
N ALA A 43 19.94 -20.94 -8.97
CA ALA A 43 20.09 -20.34 -10.30
C ALA A 43 19.05 -19.23 -10.54
N ALA A 44 17.78 -19.47 -10.22
CA ALA A 44 16.71 -18.47 -10.37
C ALA A 44 16.99 -17.19 -9.58
N TRP A 45 17.53 -17.31 -8.36
CA TRP A 45 17.91 -16.18 -7.52
C TRP A 45 19.14 -15.44 -8.09
N GLN A 46 20.15 -16.16 -8.55
CA GLN A 46 21.34 -15.56 -9.16
C GLN A 46 21.00 -14.83 -10.46
N GLU A 47 20.18 -15.44 -11.32
CA GLU A 47 19.70 -14.80 -12.54
C GLU A 47 18.84 -13.56 -12.24
N LEU A 48 17.98 -13.62 -11.21
CA LEU A 48 17.16 -12.50 -10.78
C LEU A 48 18.01 -11.31 -10.30
N PHE A 49 18.98 -11.56 -9.41
CA PHE A 49 19.81 -10.49 -8.85
C PHE A 49 20.81 -9.92 -9.86
N ASN A 50 21.16 -10.67 -10.90
CA ASN A 50 21.99 -10.19 -12.00
C ASN A 50 21.19 -9.49 -13.11
N ASP A 51 19.86 -9.47 -13.03
CA ASP A 51 19.02 -8.83 -14.03
C ASP A 51 18.85 -7.32 -13.73
N PRO A 52 19.38 -6.43 -14.60
CA PRO A 52 19.24 -4.98 -14.41
C PRO A 52 17.77 -4.52 -14.44
N ILE A 53 16.90 -5.22 -15.20
CA ILE A 53 15.47 -4.88 -15.32
C ILE A 53 14.76 -5.13 -13.99
N PHE A 54 15.15 -6.15 -13.26
CA PHE A 54 14.63 -6.41 -11.93
C PHE A 54 14.86 -5.24 -10.96
N TRP A 55 16.10 -4.75 -10.87
CA TRP A 55 16.43 -3.61 -9.99
C TRP A 55 15.74 -2.32 -10.41
N GLN A 56 15.62 -2.11 -11.72
CA GLN A 56 14.88 -0.98 -12.26
C GLN A 56 13.39 -1.06 -11.91
N SER A 57 12.80 -2.26 -11.99
CA SER A 57 11.39 -2.50 -11.68
C SER A 57 11.09 -2.32 -10.19
N ILE A 58 12.00 -2.76 -9.30
CA ILE A 58 11.92 -2.46 -7.86
C ILE A 58 11.96 -0.95 -7.61
N SER A 59 12.93 -0.26 -8.18
CA SER A 59 13.09 1.18 -8.00
C SER A 59 11.84 1.94 -8.45
N ARG A 60 11.27 1.56 -9.60
CA ARG A 60 10.03 2.16 -10.13
C ARG A 60 8.83 1.88 -9.23
N SER A 61 8.69 0.65 -8.72
CA SER A 61 7.63 0.33 -7.76
C SER A 61 7.77 1.12 -6.46
N LEU A 62 8.98 1.33 -5.97
CA LEU A 62 9.23 2.16 -4.79
C LEU A 62 8.89 3.63 -5.07
N ILE A 63 9.33 4.18 -6.20
CA ILE A 63 9.00 5.56 -6.61
C ILE A 63 7.47 5.72 -6.71
N LEU A 64 6.78 4.80 -7.38
CA LEU A 64 5.33 4.80 -7.48
C LEU A 64 4.69 4.82 -6.09
N SER A 65 5.09 3.90 -5.23
CA SER A 65 4.46 3.72 -3.91
C SER A 65 4.70 4.91 -3.00
N PHE A 66 5.94 5.36 -2.87
CA PHE A 66 6.26 6.51 -2.03
C PHE A 66 5.63 7.81 -2.53
N SER A 67 5.66 8.05 -3.84
CA SER A 67 5.04 9.24 -4.42
C SER A 67 3.53 9.24 -4.22
N SER A 68 2.86 8.11 -4.50
CA SER A 68 1.41 8.00 -4.34
C SER A 68 0.97 8.17 -2.88
N VAL A 69 1.69 7.56 -1.93
CA VAL A 69 1.38 7.68 -0.50
C VAL A 69 1.65 9.11 -0.01
N ALA A 70 2.77 9.71 -0.42
CA ALA A 70 3.09 11.09 -0.04
C ALA A 70 2.02 12.08 -0.53
N ILE A 71 1.57 11.93 -1.78
CA ILE A 71 0.50 12.76 -2.35
C ILE A 71 -0.81 12.51 -1.60
N ALA A 72 -1.17 11.24 -1.33
CA ALA A 72 -2.39 10.92 -0.60
C ALA A 72 -2.41 11.58 0.80
N ILE A 73 -1.34 11.44 1.57
CA ILE A 73 -1.23 12.02 2.92
C ILE A 73 -1.22 13.55 2.86
N PHE A 74 -0.48 14.13 1.91
CA PHE A 74 -0.38 15.58 1.73
C PHE A 74 -1.74 16.24 1.51
N PHE A 75 -2.64 15.61 0.76
CA PHE A 75 -4.00 16.13 0.56
C PHE A 75 -4.96 15.71 1.66
N LEU A 76 -4.86 14.47 2.15
CA LEU A 76 -5.83 13.91 3.09
C LEU A 76 -5.75 14.56 4.47
N VAL A 77 -4.56 14.81 5.01
CA VAL A 77 -4.38 15.36 6.36
C VAL A 77 -4.95 16.78 6.46
N PRO A 78 -4.63 17.75 5.58
CA PRO A 78 -5.25 19.07 5.61
C PRO A 78 -6.75 19.05 5.34
N THR A 79 -7.22 18.14 4.47
CA THR A 79 -8.65 18.00 4.18
C THR A 79 -9.41 17.51 5.41
N LEU A 80 -8.93 16.50 6.11
CA LEU A 80 -9.52 16.03 7.36
C LEU A 80 -9.49 17.10 8.45
N PHE A 81 -8.38 17.84 8.57
CA PHE A 81 -8.28 18.97 9.49
C PHE A 81 -9.36 20.03 9.20
N ALA A 82 -9.47 20.46 7.94
CA ALA A 82 -10.47 21.46 7.54
C ALA A 82 -11.91 20.96 7.77
N ILE A 83 -12.20 19.71 7.41
CA ILE A 83 -13.53 19.13 7.61
C ILE A 83 -13.86 19.00 9.10
N THR A 84 -12.93 18.51 9.90
CA THR A 84 -13.15 18.33 11.35
C THR A 84 -13.46 19.63 12.05
N LEU A 85 -12.80 20.74 11.68
CA LEU A 85 -12.97 22.01 12.36
C LEU A 85 -14.07 22.88 11.76
N TYR A 86 -14.18 22.93 10.42
CA TYR A 86 -15.00 23.94 9.75
C TYR A 86 -16.22 23.39 9.03
N ALA A 87 -16.19 22.11 8.62
CA ALA A 87 -17.25 21.55 7.80
C ALA A 87 -17.62 20.11 8.19
N PRO A 88 -17.96 19.82 9.48
CA PRO A 88 -18.17 18.46 9.97
C PRO A 88 -19.28 17.71 9.21
N LYS A 89 -20.21 18.42 8.58
CA LYS A 89 -21.26 17.81 7.74
C LYS A 89 -20.71 17.14 6.46
N LEU A 90 -19.50 17.49 6.03
CA LEU A 90 -18.84 16.90 4.87
C LEU A 90 -18.07 15.62 5.19
N SER A 91 -17.97 15.22 6.46
CA SER A 91 -17.23 13.99 6.85
C SER A 91 -17.76 12.74 6.15
N SER A 92 -19.07 12.55 6.10
CA SER A 92 -19.69 11.41 5.42
C SER A 92 -19.47 11.42 3.89
N ALA A 93 -19.44 12.62 3.29
CA ALA A 93 -19.12 12.75 1.87
C ALA A 93 -17.65 12.41 1.59
N LEU A 94 -16.71 12.90 2.44
CA LEU A 94 -15.30 12.56 2.31
C LEU A 94 -15.08 11.06 2.48
N GLU A 95 -15.70 10.43 3.47
CA GLU A 95 -15.65 8.98 3.66
C GLU A 95 -16.15 8.25 2.42
N PHE A 96 -17.32 8.60 1.92
CA PHE A 96 -17.91 7.99 0.73
C PHE A 96 -16.97 8.08 -0.48
N PHE A 97 -16.47 9.26 -0.81
CA PHE A 97 -15.57 9.45 -1.94
C PHE A 97 -14.21 8.77 -1.75
N SER A 98 -13.69 8.73 -0.52
CA SER A 98 -12.44 8.04 -0.21
C SER A 98 -12.54 6.51 -0.37
N LEU A 99 -13.74 5.94 -0.19
CA LEU A 99 -13.99 4.50 -0.35
C LEU A 99 -14.41 4.11 -1.77
N TRP A 100 -14.73 5.07 -2.62
CA TRP A 100 -15.20 4.85 -3.98
C TRP A 100 -14.28 3.96 -4.83
N PRO A 101 -12.94 4.08 -4.76
CA PRO A 101 -12.04 3.22 -5.54
C PRO A 101 -12.24 1.72 -5.33
N PHE A 102 -12.79 1.29 -4.19
CA PHE A 102 -13.13 -0.11 -3.95
C PHE A 102 -14.33 -0.61 -4.77
N VAL A 103 -15.15 0.29 -5.27
CA VAL A 103 -16.34 -0.04 -6.07
C VAL A 103 -15.99 -0.25 -7.55
N PHE A 104 -14.96 0.47 -8.04
CA PHE A 104 -14.58 0.41 -9.44
C PHE A 104 -13.42 -0.55 -9.69
N PRO A 105 -13.58 -1.52 -10.61
CA PRO A 105 -12.47 -2.34 -11.07
C PRO A 105 -11.35 -1.47 -11.65
N GLY A 106 -10.11 -1.71 -11.22
CA GLY A 106 -8.93 -0.95 -11.66
C GLY A 106 -8.79 -0.89 -13.19
N VAL A 107 -9.16 -1.98 -13.87
CA VAL A 107 -9.16 -2.05 -15.35
C VAL A 107 -10.07 -1.00 -15.99
N ILE A 108 -11.28 -0.82 -15.46
CA ILE A 108 -12.25 0.18 -16.00
C ILE A 108 -11.70 1.59 -15.76
N MET A 109 -11.14 1.84 -14.58
CA MET A 109 -10.52 3.11 -14.25
C MET A 109 -9.32 3.40 -15.17
N ALA A 110 -8.47 2.42 -15.42
CA ALA A 110 -7.32 2.56 -16.32
C ALA A 110 -7.74 2.94 -17.74
N VAL A 111 -8.71 2.22 -18.30
CA VAL A 111 -9.22 2.49 -19.67
C VAL A 111 -9.82 3.89 -19.77
N GLY A 112 -10.61 4.30 -18.75
CA GLY A 112 -11.18 5.65 -18.69
C GLY A 112 -10.11 6.74 -18.64
N LEU A 113 -9.11 6.56 -17.78
CA LEU A 113 -7.98 7.50 -17.64
C LEU A 113 -7.14 7.58 -18.92
N ILE A 114 -6.81 6.44 -19.53
CA ILE A 114 -6.08 6.41 -20.81
C ILE A 114 -6.83 7.22 -21.85
N LYS A 115 -8.13 6.97 -22.03
CA LYS A 115 -8.95 7.69 -23.00
C LYS A 115 -8.99 9.19 -22.73
N LEU A 116 -9.13 9.59 -21.46
CA LEU A 116 -9.24 10.99 -21.07
C LEU A 116 -7.91 11.75 -21.25
N PHE A 117 -6.77 11.09 -21.02
CA PHE A 117 -5.44 11.72 -21.01
C PHE A 117 -4.56 11.31 -22.19
N SER A 118 -5.13 10.77 -23.28
CA SER A 118 -4.38 10.44 -24.50
C SER A 118 -4.21 11.62 -25.44
N GLU A 119 -5.05 12.66 -25.32
CA GLU A 119 -5.05 13.82 -26.21
C GLU A 119 -4.71 15.13 -25.48
N PRO A 120 -4.26 16.17 -26.23
CA PRO A 120 -4.03 17.50 -25.65
C PRO A 120 -5.28 18.06 -24.94
N PRO A 121 -5.12 18.89 -23.88
CA PRO A 121 -3.86 19.53 -23.46
C PRO A 121 -2.98 18.65 -22.55
N LEU A 122 -3.48 17.56 -21.99
CA LEU A 122 -2.77 16.71 -21.03
C LEU A 122 -2.53 15.30 -21.61
N ALA A 123 -1.76 15.23 -22.70
CA ALA A 123 -1.38 13.96 -23.34
C ALA A 123 -0.30 13.22 -22.49
N ILE A 124 -0.68 12.73 -21.30
CA ILE A 124 0.19 12.05 -20.33
C ILE A 124 -0.05 10.55 -20.23
N SER A 125 -0.91 10.00 -21.08
CA SER A 125 -1.13 8.55 -21.17
C SER A 125 0.18 7.83 -21.49
N GLY A 126 0.37 6.63 -20.94
CA GLY A 126 1.60 5.85 -21.11
C GLY A 126 2.77 6.30 -20.22
N THR A 127 2.57 7.25 -19.32
CA THR A 127 3.62 7.80 -18.47
C THR A 127 3.37 7.59 -16.97
N PRO A 128 4.43 7.63 -16.13
CA PRO A 128 4.27 7.61 -14.67
C PRO A 128 3.47 8.81 -14.14
N TRP A 129 3.41 9.93 -14.87
CA TRP A 129 2.66 11.12 -14.49
C TRP A 129 1.14 10.89 -14.46
N LEU A 130 0.63 9.92 -15.21
CA LEU A 130 -0.76 9.46 -15.11
C LEU A 130 -0.89 8.33 -14.09
N LEU A 131 0.09 7.42 -14.03
CA LEU A 131 0.02 6.26 -13.13
C LEU A 131 0.05 6.66 -11.66
N ILE A 132 0.93 7.58 -11.26
CA ILE A 132 1.08 8.00 -9.85
C ILE A 132 -0.23 8.58 -9.29
N PRO A 133 -0.89 9.58 -9.90
CA PRO A 133 -2.18 10.06 -9.40
C PRO A 133 -3.28 9.00 -9.45
N ALA A 134 -3.30 8.13 -10.44
CA ALA A 134 -4.26 7.03 -10.52
C ALA A 134 -4.11 6.07 -9.33
N VAL A 135 -2.89 5.66 -9.02
CA VAL A 135 -2.62 4.79 -7.86
C VAL A 135 -2.87 5.55 -6.56
N THR A 136 -2.58 6.84 -6.48
CA THR A 136 -2.94 7.69 -5.31
C THR A 136 -4.43 7.58 -4.99
N VAL A 137 -5.30 7.63 -5.99
CA VAL A 137 -6.75 7.46 -5.79
C VAL A 137 -7.08 6.05 -5.30
N VAL A 138 -6.48 5.01 -5.89
CA VAL A 138 -6.74 3.61 -5.49
C VAL A 138 -6.35 3.32 -4.05
N ILE A 139 -5.31 3.94 -3.54
CA ILE A 139 -4.84 3.71 -2.17
C ILE A 139 -5.55 4.59 -1.12
N LEU A 140 -6.38 5.55 -1.53
CA LEU A 140 -7.12 6.42 -0.61
C LEU A 140 -7.89 5.66 0.48
N PRO A 141 -8.60 4.55 0.19
CA PRO A 141 -9.33 3.83 1.23
C PRO A 141 -8.45 3.38 2.40
N TYR A 142 -7.23 2.93 2.10
CA TYR A 142 -6.27 2.47 3.12
C TYR A 142 -5.74 3.63 3.97
N ALA A 143 -5.35 4.73 3.31
CA ALA A 143 -4.85 5.92 3.98
C ALA A 143 -5.95 6.62 4.80
N TYR A 144 -7.13 6.82 4.20
CA TYR A 144 -8.25 7.53 4.81
C TYR A 144 -8.66 6.92 6.15
N ARG A 145 -8.91 5.60 6.19
CA ARG A 145 -9.37 4.95 7.42
C ARG A 145 -8.40 5.10 8.58
N ALA A 146 -7.11 4.97 8.32
CA ALA A 146 -6.11 5.08 9.37
C ALA A 146 -5.94 6.53 9.86
N VAL A 147 -5.93 7.49 8.92
CA VAL A 147 -5.79 8.92 9.27
C VAL A 147 -7.05 9.42 9.96
N ALA A 148 -8.26 9.08 9.48
CA ALA A 148 -9.51 9.46 10.10
C ALA A 148 -9.62 8.95 11.54
N ASN A 149 -9.28 7.68 11.77
CA ASN A 149 -9.25 7.11 13.13
C ASN A 149 -8.24 7.84 14.04
N ALA A 150 -7.10 8.27 13.50
CA ALA A 150 -6.11 9.03 14.27
C ALA A 150 -6.64 10.43 14.65
N PHE A 151 -7.38 11.08 13.73
CA PHE A 151 -8.04 12.37 14.00
C PHE A 151 -9.12 12.26 15.08
N GLU A 152 -9.91 11.19 15.06
CA GLU A 152 -10.93 10.93 16.08
C GLU A 152 -10.28 10.65 17.45
N SER A 153 -9.21 9.87 17.48
CA SER A 153 -8.52 9.49 18.73
C SER A 153 -7.78 10.66 19.37
N ALA A 154 -7.28 11.62 18.59
CA ALA A 154 -6.44 12.72 19.06
C ALA A 154 -7.23 13.93 19.58
N ASP A 155 -8.58 13.87 19.63
CA ASP A 155 -9.43 15.04 19.96
C ASP A 155 -8.96 16.33 19.29
N VAL A 156 -8.87 16.30 17.97
CA VAL A 156 -8.34 17.39 17.15
C VAL A 156 -9.04 18.73 17.43
N ARG A 157 -10.34 18.71 17.81
CA ARG A 157 -11.08 19.94 18.14
C ARG A 157 -10.57 20.57 19.42
N GLY A 158 -10.47 19.80 20.49
CA GLY A 158 -9.99 20.31 21.78
C GLY A 158 -8.55 20.83 21.67
N LEU A 159 -7.67 20.11 20.98
CA LEU A 159 -6.31 20.56 20.71
C LEU A 159 -6.26 21.87 19.91
N ALA A 160 -7.09 21.99 18.87
CA ALA A 160 -7.14 23.21 18.05
C ALA A 160 -7.69 24.41 18.82
N GLU A 161 -8.71 24.24 19.66
CA GLU A 161 -9.27 25.28 20.51
C GLU A 161 -8.25 25.76 21.55
N ALA A 162 -7.55 24.85 22.20
CA ALA A 162 -6.48 25.18 23.15
C ALA A 162 -5.34 25.99 22.48
N ALA A 163 -4.89 25.55 21.30
CA ALA A 163 -3.84 26.24 20.56
C ALA A 163 -4.27 27.64 20.07
N ARG A 164 -5.55 27.79 19.65
CA ARG A 164 -6.11 29.10 19.29
C ARG A 164 -6.17 30.06 20.47
N SER A 165 -6.47 29.56 21.66
CA SER A 165 -6.47 30.39 22.88
C SER A 165 -5.08 30.96 23.19
N LEU A 166 -4.02 30.32 22.69
CA LEU A 166 -2.65 30.79 22.76
C LEU A 166 -2.22 31.64 21.55
N GLY A 167 -3.16 31.96 20.64
CA GLY A 167 -2.91 32.82 19.48
C GLY A 167 -2.31 32.11 18.25
N ALA A 168 -2.31 30.78 18.22
CA ALA A 168 -1.80 30.05 17.09
C ALA A 168 -2.70 30.17 15.85
N SER A 169 -2.09 30.37 14.67
CA SER A 169 -2.78 30.32 13.38
C SER A 169 -3.09 28.87 12.96
N ASP A 170 -4.06 28.68 12.05
CA ASP A 170 -4.48 27.34 11.59
C ASP A 170 -3.34 26.52 11.00
N LEU A 171 -2.42 27.15 10.27
CA LEU A 171 -1.25 26.46 9.74
C LEU A 171 -0.30 26.00 10.85
N GLN A 172 -0.14 26.82 11.88
CA GLN A 172 0.65 26.46 13.07
C GLN A 172 -0.02 25.32 13.84
N ILE A 173 -1.33 25.40 14.02
CA ILE A 173 -2.10 24.32 14.66
C ILE A 173 -1.95 23.02 13.88
N LEU A 174 -2.15 23.04 12.55
CA LEU A 174 -2.00 21.86 11.72
C LEU A 174 -0.58 21.28 11.81
N ALA A 175 0.45 22.13 11.62
CA ALA A 175 1.83 21.67 11.48
C ALA A 175 2.49 21.27 12.81
N TRP A 176 2.21 22.01 13.90
CA TRP A 176 2.94 21.86 15.16
C TRP A 176 2.15 21.14 16.26
N VAL A 177 0.81 21.05 16.12
CA VAL A 177 -0.03 20.42 17.12
C VAL A 177 -0.69 19.17 16.56
N ILE A 178 -1.46 19.31 15.48
CA ILE A 178 -2.30 18.21 14.99
C ILE A 178 -1.45 17.17 14.25
N PHE A 179 -0.59 17.58 13.30
CA PHE A 179 0.21 16.63 12.52
C PHE A 179 1.08 15.73 13.39
N PRO A 180 1.84 16.22 14.39
CA PRO A 180 2.56 15.36 15.32
C PRO A 180 1.66 14.42 16.12
N SER A 181 0.48 14.89 16.56
CA SER A 181 -0.46 14.07 17.34
C SER A 181 -1.09 12.93 16.54
N VAL A 182 -1.34 13.14 15.23
CA VAL A 182 -1.91 12.10 14.35
C VAL A 182 -0.85 11.29 13.61
N LEU A 183 0.42 11.66 13.70
CA LEU A 183 1.53 11.05 12.96
C LEU A 183 1.62 9.52 13.10
N PRO A 184 1.44 8.92 14.29
CA PRO A 184 1.47 7.46 14.42
C PRO A 184 0.41 6.77 13.58
N GLY A 185 -0.80 7.34 13.52
CA GLY A 185 -1.88 6.83 12.68
C GLY A 185 -1.61 7.07 11.18
N VAL A 186 -1.08 8.24 10.83
CA VAL A 186 -0.65 8.56 9.46
C VAL A 186 0.42 7.57 8.97
N LEU A 187 1.42 7.28 9.80
CA LEU A 187 2.47 6.30 9.48
C LEU A 187 1.89 4.90 9.32
N SER A 188 1.02 4.48 10.22
CA SER A 188 0.37 3.16 10.14
C SER A 188 -0.45 3.00 8.85
N GLY A 189 -1.26 4.03 8.51
CA GLY A 189 -2.03 4.05 7.26
C GLY A 189 -1.15 4.16 6.02
N GLY A 190 -0.10 4.96 6.11
CA GLY A 190 0.90 5.12 5.05
C GLY A 190 1.59 3.81 4.70
N VAL A 191 1.97 3.00 5.68
CA VAL A 191 2.59 1.69 5.43
C VAL A 191 1.61 0.71 4.76
N LEU A 192 0.34 0.70 5.17
CA LEU A 192 -0.69 -0.13 4.52
C LEU A 192 -0.94 0.33 3.07
N ALA A 193 -1.06 1.64 2.85
CA ALA A 193 -1.21 2.23 1.53
C ALA A 193 0.02 1.95 0.64
N LEU A 194 1.24 1.97 1.23
CA LEU A 194 2.49 1.66 0.55
C LEU A 194 2.54 0.20 0.10
N ALA A 195 2.14 -0.74 0.96
CA ALA A 195 2.06 -2.14 0.60
C ALA A 195 1.04 -2.38 -0.53
N ALA A 196 -0.14 -1.74 -0.47
CA ALA A 196 -1.16 -1.83 -1.51
C ALA A 196 -0.66 -1.24 -2.85
N SER A 197 0.00 -0.07 -2.81
CA SER A 197 0.57 0.57 -3.99
C SER A 197 1.72 -0.22 -4.60
N PHE A 198 2.58 -0.82 -3.78
CA PHE A 198 3.71 -1.64 -4.24
C PHE A 198 3.26 -2.87 -5.02
N GLY A 199 2.11 -3.46 -4.64
CA GLY A 199 1.48 -4.59 -5.32
C GLY A 199 0.57 -4.22 -6.48
N GLU A 200 0.45 -2.91 -6.84
CA GLU A 200 -0.49 -2.49 -7.89
C GLU A 200 -0.02 -2.96 -9.28
N PHE A 201 -0.81 -3.83 -9.87
CA PHE A 201 -0.54 -4.45 -11.17
C PHE A 201 -1.45 -3.91 -12.27
N SER A 202 -2.77 -3.82 -12.00
CA SER A 202 -3.77 -3.59 -13.03
C SER A 202 -3.62 -2.24 -13.74
N LEU A 203 -3.43 -1.18 -12.96
CA LEU A 203 -3.20 0.16 -13.51
C LEU A 203 -1.82 0.25 -14.17
N ALA A 204 -0.78 -0.32 -13.52
CA ALA A 204 0.57 -0.30 -14.06
C ALA A 204 0.66 -1.02 -15.41
N GLN A 205 0.03 -2.20 -15.54
CA GLN A 205 0.01 -2.94 -16.80
C GLN A 205 -0.65 -2.15 -17.92
N LEU A 206 -1.80 -1.54 -17.66
CA LEU A 206 -2.59 -0.90 -18.70
C LEU A 206 -2.09 0.51 -19.05
N ILE A 207 -1.71 1.31 -18.04
CA ILE A 207 -1.32 2.71 -18.26
C ILE A 207 0.10 2.81 -18.81
N VAL A 208 1.07 2.11 -18.24
CA VAL A 208 2.49 2.27 -18.60
C VAL A 208 3.11 1.01 -19.22
N GLY A 209 2.62 -0.18 -18.87
CA GLY A 209 3.08 -1.45 -19.42
C GLY A 209 4.61 -1.60 -19.42
N SER A 210 5.14 -1.98 -20.58
CA SER A 210 6.60 -2.18 -20.76
C SER A 210 7.42 -0.91 -20.79
N ALA A 211 6.81 0.26 -21.04
CA ALA A 211 7.53 1.53 -21.10
C ALA A 211 8.10 1.95 -19.72
N TRP A 212 7.36 1.60 -18.65
CA TRP A 212 7.78 1.88 -17.27
C TRP A 212 7.42 0.70 -16.35
N GLN A 213 8.14 -0.41 -16.50
CA GLN A 213 7.87 -1.66 -15.79
C GLN A 213 7.97 -1.49 -14.28
N THR A 214 6.88 -1.81 -13.58
CA THR A 214 6.86 -2.01 -12.13
C THR A 214 7.18 -3.46 -11.79
N LEU A 215 7.49 -3.75 -10.52
CA LEU A 215 7.83 -5.11 -10.08
C LEU A 215 6.70 -6.12 -10.35
N PRO A 216 5.41 -5.85 -10.07
CA PRO A 216 4.32 -6.77 -10.42
C PRO A 216 4.19 -7.02 -11.92
N TYR A 217 4.44 -6.00 -12.75
CA TYR A 217 4.40 -6.16 -14.21
C TYR A 217 5.62 -6.96 -14.72
N TYR A 218 6.81 -6.69 -14.21
CA TYR A 218 8.01 -7.50 -14.50
C TYR A 218 7.80 -8.97 -14.10
N GLN A 219 7.22 -9.24 -12.93
CA GLN A 219 6.87 -10.59 -12.48
C GLN A 219 5.90 -11.28 -13.45
N TYR A 220 4.87 -10.57 -13.90
CA TYR A 220 3.90 -11.11 -14.88
C TYR A 220 4.59 -11.54 -16.18
N LEU A 221 5.49 -10.72 -16.72
CA LEU A 221 6.25 -11.05 -17.92
C LEU A 221 7.19 -12.24 -17.69
N THR A 222 7.87 -12.27 -16.54
CA THR A 222 8.80 -13.35 -16.18
C THR A 222 8.06 -14.68 -16.03
N ASN A 223 6.85 -14.68 -15.49
CA ASN A 223 6.07 -15.89 -15.25
C ASN A 223 5.79 -16.70 -16.53
N SER A 224 5.67 -16.03 -17.67
CA SER A 224 5.48 -16.70 -18.96
C SER A 224 6.75 -17.30 -19.55
N GLN A 225 7.92 -16.94 -19.03
CA GLN A 225 9.23 -17.36 -19.54
C GLN A 225 9.93 -18.33 -18.58
N ASP A 226 9.93 -18.01 -17.29
CA ASP A 226 10.59 -18.75 -16.23
C ASP A 226 9.76 -18.70 -14.93
N GLY A 227 9.08 -19.80 -14.64
CA GLY A 227 8.28 -19.95 -13.43
C GLY A 227 9.10 -19.94 -12.14
N HIS A 228 10.33 -20.45 -12.15
CA HIS A 228 11.20 -20.48 -10.95
C HIS A 228 11.69 -19.07 -10.59
N LYS A 229 12.08 -18.29 -11.60
CA LYS A 229 12.45 -16.88 -11.43
C LYS A 229 11.24 -16.06 -10.97
N SER A 230 10.06 -16.29 -11.54
CA SER A 230 8.81 -15.66 -11.10
C SER A 230 8.47 -16.00 -9.65
N ALA A 231 8.67 -17.25 -9.22
CA ALA A 231 8.49 -17.66 -7.84
C ALA A 231 9.46 -16.94 -6.90
N ALA A 232 10.72 -16.75 -7.29
CA ALA A 232 11.69 -15.98 -6.52
C ALA A 232 11.25 -14.51 -6.34
N ILE A 233 10.72 -13.87 -7.40
CA ILE A 233 10.13 -12.53 -7.33
C ILE A 233 8.95 -12.51 -6.36
N THR A 234 8.08 -13.52 -6.43
CA THR A 234 6.92 -13.65 -5.53
C THR A 234 7.34 -13.74 -4.06
N VAL A 235 8.35 -14.55 -3.76
CA VAL A 235 8.91 -14.71 -2.40
C VAL A 235 9.45 -13.37 -1.89
N LEU A 236 10.18 -12.62 -2.72
CA LEU A 236 10.67 -11.27 -2.37
C LEU A 236 9.51 -10.29 -2.14
N ALA A 237 8.52 -10.27 -3.02
CA ALA A 237 7.35 -9.40 -2.89
C ALA A 237 6.57 -9.70 -1.60
N PHE A 238 6.34 -10.98 -1.26
CA PHE A 238 5.73 -11.36 0.01
C PHE A 238 6.58 -10.98 1.22
N THR A 239 7.90 -11.15 1.13
CA THR A 239 8.81 -10.75 2.21
C THR A 239 8.73 -9.25 2.46
N ILE A 240 8.76 -8.43 1.42
CA ILE A 240 8.61 -6.97 1.52
C ILE A 240 7.24 -6.61 2.10
N ALA A 241 6.15 -7.19 1.57
CA ALA A 241 4.80 -6.94 2.08
C ALA A 241 4.64 -7.35 3.55
N PHE A 242 5.23 -8.48 3.95
CA PHE A 242 5.21 -8.95 5.34
C PHE A 242 5.99 -8.02 6.27
N ILE A 243 7.17 -7.55 5.86
CA ILE A 243 7.96 -6.58 6.63
C ILE A 243 7.17 -5.27 6.79
N LEU A 244 6.58 -4.77 5.71
CA LEU A 244 5.75 -3.56 5.76
C LEU A 244 4.54 -3.75 6.67
N GLY A 245 3.84 -4.88 6.57
CA GLY A 245 2.72 -5.22 7.45
C GLY A 245 3.12 -5.31 8.94
N ALA A 246 4.25 -5.92 9.23
CA ALA A 246 4.78 -6.01 10.59
C ALA A 246 5.15 -4.63 11.15
N LEU A 247 5.78 -3.77 10.33
CA LEU A 247 6.07 -2.38 10.70
C LEU A 247 4.80 -1.59 11.01
N ALA A 248 3.75 -1.73 10.18
CA ALA A 248 2.46 -1.07 10.43
C ALA A 248 1.85 -1.49 11.78
N LEU A 249 1.89 -2.79 12.10
CA LEU A 249 1.41 -3.30 13.37
C LEU A 249 2.21 -2.78 14.57
N GLN A 250 3.54 -2.72 14.46
CA GLN A 250 4.40 -2.18 15.52
C GLN A 250 4.13 -0.69 15.77
N LEU A 251 4.00 0.11 14.72
CA LEU A 251 3.67 1.53 14.83
C LEU A 251 2.32 1.74 15.53
N ARG A 252 1.33 0.94 15.18
CA ARG A 252 -0.01 0.99 15.81
C ARG A 252 0.03 0.60 17.30
N GLN A 253 0.84 -0.38 17.68
CA GLN A 253 0.98 -0.79 19.07
C GLN A 253 1.63 0.29 19.92
N ARG A 254 2.72 0.90 19.44
CA ARG A 254 3.39 2.01 20.14
C ARG A 254 2.45 3.18 20.41
N SER A 255 1.64 3.57 19.42
CA SER A 255 0.64 4.63 19.60
C SER A 255 -0.34 4.31 20.74
N ARG A 256 -0.79 3.06 20.87
CA ARG A 256 -1.72 2.66 21.94
C ARG A 256 -1.08 2.62 23.33
N ASP A 257 0.20 2.25 23.40
CA ASP A 257 0.94 2.21 24.66
C ASP A 257 1.25 3.62 25.15
N ASP A 258 1.59 4.55 24.25
CA ASP A 258 1.80 5.96 24.58
C ASP A 258 0.50 6.62 25.09
N ASP A 259 -0.65 6.34 24.49
CA ASP A 259 -1.95 6.81 24.94
C ASP A 259 -2.32 6.27 26.34
N ALA A 260 -1.98 5.02 26.63
CA ALA A 260 -2.24 4.40 27.93
C ALA A 260 -1.40 4.99 29.07
N VAL A 261 -0.18 5.44 28.77
CA VAL A 261 0.73 6.09 29.74
C VAL A 261 0.28 7.51 30.07
N VAL A 262 -0.34 8.22 29.15
CA VAL A 262 -0.83 9.61 29.36
C VAL A 262 -2.09 9.64 30.24
N ILE A 263 -2.86 8.54 30.28
CA ILE A 263 -4.12 8.44 31.04
C ILE A 263 -3.91 7.89 32.47
N ALA A 264 -2.75 7.31 32.76
CA ALA A 264 -2.38 6.79 34.06
C ALA A 264 -1.63 7.83 34.90
#